data_301b4b808319ce47d7db26d1183e4d5d
#
_entry.id   301b4b808319ce47d7db26d1183e4d5d
#
_cell.length_a   1.000
_cell.length_b   1.000
_cell.length_c   1.000
_cell.angle_alpha   90.00
_cell.angle_beta   90.00
_cell.angle_gamma   90.00
#
_symmetry.space_group_name_H-M   'P 1'
#
loop_
_entity.id
_entity.type
_entity.pdbx_description
1 polymer ?
#
loop_
_entity_poly.entity_id
_entity_poly.type
_entity_poly.pdbx_seq_one_letter_code
_entity_poly.pdbx_strand_id
1 'polypeptide(L)'
;MSGGPAHLDTFDCKPQTGKKKHPGSVFQFRQHGESGLSISELLPDTAKFADDLCVINGMHADTGIHAQSFLQLHTGDRLRKRPSLGSWISYGLGTENQNLPGFISLNTSKSSIYSSAFLPSIYNGTPIGVNGESMSLATVSNVGSDHLPLSAKRRQLDFVQMLNRGHLKRRPTDQKLESVIQSMEL
;
A
#
# COMPACT_ATOMS: atom_id res chain seq x y z
N MET A 1 -6.26 -9.59 1.35
CA MET A 1 -7.11 -10.57 2.04
C MET A 1 -7.55 -9.96 3.35
N SER A 2 -8.86 -9.86 3.57
CA SER A 2 -9.40 -9.40 4.86
C SER A 2 -9.23 -10.51 5.90
N GLY A 3 -8.64 -10.20 7.06
CA GLY A 3 -8.40 -11.16 8.14
C GLY A 3 -7.11 -11.98 8.06
N GLY A 4 -6.41 -11.92 6.95
CA GLY A 4 -5.16 -12.66 6.72
C GLY A 4 -5.37 -14.16 6.47
N PRO A 5 -4.50 -14.81 5.67
CA PRO A 5 -4.47 -16.25 5.53
C PRO A 5 -3.83 -16.90 6.76
N ALA A 6 -4.21 -18.15 7.05
CA ALA A 6 -3.54 -18.93 8.07
C ALA A 6 -2.10 -19.23 7.64
N HIS A 7 -1.12 -18.83 8.43
CA HIS A 7 0.30 -19.07 8.12
C HIS A 7 0.63 -20.55 8.00
N LEU A 8 0.00 -21.38 8.84
CA LEU A 8 0.15 -22.85 8.82
C LEU A 8 -0.32 -23.51 7.52
N ASP A 9 -1.22 -22.84 6.81
CA ASP A 9 -1.79 -23.36 5.56
C ASP A 9 -1.10 -22.80 4.31
N THR A 10 -0.14 -21.87 4.46
CA THR A 10 0.50 -21.17 3.34
C THR A 10 2.01 -21.43 3.26
N PHE A 11 2.83 -20.79 4.08
CA PHE A 11 4.29 -20.84 4.01
C PHE A 11 4.97 -21.45 5.24
N ASP A 12 4.24 -21.63 6.35
CA ASP A 12 4.81 -22.11 7.61
C ASP A 12 4.41 -23.57 7.86
N CYS A 13 5.01 -24.48 7.07
CA CYS A 13 4.80 -25.90 7.22
C CYS A 13 5.34 -26.41 8.56
N LYS A 14 4.46 -26.57 9.54
CA LYS A 14 4.82 -27.19 10.82
C LYS A 14 4.37 -28.64 10.85
N PRO A 15 5.28 -29.57 11.27
CA PRO A 15 4.88 -30.96 11.41
C PRO A 15 3.80 -31.11 12.47
N GLN A 16 2.87 -32.01 12.23
CA GLN A 16 1.88 -32.42 13.23
C GLN A 16 2.60 -33.07 14.41
N THR A 17 2.74 -32.37 15.51
CA THR A 17 3.53 -32.85 16.67
C THR A 17 2.70 -33.66 17.66
N GLY A 18 1.49 -34.09 17.33
CA GLY A 18 0.64 -34.92 18.19
C GLY A 18 0.28 -34.29 19.56
N LYS A 19 0.95 -33.24 19.94
CA LYS A 19 0.67 -32.43 21.12
C LYS A 19 -0.08 -31.18 20.69
N LYS A 20 -1.16 -30.87 21.36
CA LYS A 20 -2.18 -29.81 21.10
C LYS A 20 -1.70 -28.43 20.64
N LYS A 21 -0.40 -28.15 20.50
CA LYS A 21 0.12 -26.84 20.16
C LYS A 21 0.10 -26.49 18.66
N HIS A 22 0.25 -27.50 17.79
CA HIS A 22 0.27 -27.26 16.34
C HIS A 22 -0.45 -28.40 15.65
N PRO A 23 -1.71 -28.18 15.23
CA PRO A 23 -2.49 -29.24 14.56
C PRO A 23 -1.92 -29.57 13.16
N GLY A 24 -0.98 -28.77 12.66
CA GLY A 24 -0.52 -28.85 11.28
C GLY A 24 -1.54 -28.29 10.30
N SER A 25 -1.20 -28.34 9.02
CA SER A 25 -2.13 -28.00 7.94
C SER A 25 -2.86 -29.24 7.45
N VAL A 26 -4.08 -29.07 6.94
CA VAL A 26 -4.83 -30.09 6.20
C VAL A 26 -4.39 -30.14 4.74
N PHE A 27 -3.67 -29.13 4.27
CA PHE A 27 -3.17 -29.03 2.90
C PHE A 27 -1.77 -29.61 2.77
N GLN A 28 -1.45 -30.08 1.57
CA GLN A 28 -0.15 -30.65 1.28
C GLN A 28 0.89 -29.57 1.00
N PHE A 29 2.09 -29.78 1.49
CA PHE A 29 3.26 -28.98 1.19
C PHE A 29 4.24 -29.74 0.32
N ARG A 30 4.85 -29.04 -0.64
CA ARG A 30 5.90 -29.59 -1.50
C ARG A 30 7.06 -28.60 -1.55
N GLN A 31 8.25 -29.14 -1.77
CA GLN A 31 9.42 -28.32 -2.02
C GLN A 31 9.40 -27.83 -3.48
N HIS A 32 9.74 -26.55 -3.65
CA HIS A 32 9.75 -25.87 -4.94
C HIS A 32 11.07 -25.12 -5.12
N GLY A 33 11.47 -24.94 -6.40
CA GLY A 33 12.69 -24.27 -6.76
C GLY A 33 13.97 -25.01 -6.39
N GLU A 34 15.10 -24.43 -6.70
CA GLU A 34 16.43 -24.93 -6.29
C GLU A 34 16.65 -24.72 -4.79
N SER A 35 16.05 -23.68 -4.20
CA SER A 35 16.06 -23.38 -2.76
C SER A 35 15.36 -24.44 -1.91
N GLY A 36 14.49 -25.26 -2.52
CA GLY A 36 13.69 -26.26 -1.81
C GLY A 36 12.66 -25.64 -0.87
N LEU A 37 12.18 -24.42 -1.15
CA LEU A 37 11.20 -23.73 -0.33
C LEU A 37 9.89 -24.53 -0.27
N SER A 38 9.44 -24.83 0.95
CA SER A 38 8.19 -25.57 1.17
C SER A 38 6.99 -24.63 1.06
N ILE A 39 6.14 -24.86 0.06
CA ILE A 39 4.95 -24.05 -0.21
C ILE A 39 3.72 -24.96 -0.30
N SER A 40 2.60 -24.47 0.22
CA SER A 40 1.31 -25.16 0.20
C SER A 40 0.74 -25.27 -1.21
N GLU A 41 0.01 -26.36 -1.46
CA GLU A 41 -0.77 -26.55 -2.69
C GLU A 41 -1.82 -25.47 -2.98
N LEU A 42 -2.15 -24.65 -1.97
CA LEU A 42 -3.04 -23.48 -2.14
C LEU A 42 -2.42 -22.35 -2.97
N LEU A 43 -1.10 -22.36 -3.17
CA LEU A 43 -0.35 -21.27 -3.80
C LEU A 43 0.44 -21.73 -5.03
N PRO A 44 -0.21 -22.39 -6.03
CA PRO A 44 0.49 -23.01 -7.14
C PRO A 44 1.21 -22.01 -8.05
N ASP A 45 0.67 -20.81 -8.21
CA ASP A 45 1.28 -19.78 -9.03
C ASP A 45 2.45 -19.10 -8.31
N THR A 46 2.34 -18.87 -7.00
CA THR A 46 3.44 -18.35 -6.19
C THR A 46 4.60 -19.33 -6.12
N ALA A 47 4.32 -20.62 -6.10
CA ALA A 47 5.32 -21.69 -6.06
C ALA A 47 6.25 -21.69 -7.29
N LYS A 48 5.82 -21.14 -8.43
CA LYS A 48 6.65 -20.98 -9.63
C LYS A 48 7.82 -20.01 -9.44
N PHE A 49 7.74 -19.14 -8.45
CA PHE A 49 8.71 -18.12 -8.11
C PHE A 49 9.44 -18.42 -6.79
N ALA A 50 9.52 -19.70 -6.40
CA ALA A 50 10.05 -20.09 -5.09
C ALA A 50 11.47 -19.59 -4.85
N ASP A 51 12.31 -19.53 -5.87
CA ASP A 51 13.70 -19.09 -5.76
C ASP A 51 13.84 -17.55 -5.66
N ASP A 52 12.80 -16.81 -6.02
CA ASP A 52 12.73 -15.37 -5.88
C ASP A 52 12.14 -14.92 -4.52
N LEU A 53 11.71 -15.88 -3.68
CA LEU A 53 11.04 -15.61 -2.42
C LEU A 53 11.96 -15.75 -1.21
N CYS A 54 11.86 -14.79 -0.29
CA CYS A 54 12.43 -14.88 1.04
C CYS A 54 11.29 -14.99 2.08
N VAL A 55 11.15 -16.17 2.69
CA VAL A 55 10.11 -16.44 3.71
C VAL A 55 10.68 -16.34 5.11
N ILE A 56 10.14 -15.43 5.93
CA ILE A 56 10.58 -15.18 7.29
C ILE A 56 9.55 -15.75 8.28
N ASN A 57 9.67 -17.02 8.64
CA ASN A 57 8.73 -17.72 9.51
C ASN A 57 8.75 -17.28 10.97
N GLY A 58 9.83 -16.58 11.40
CA GLY A 58 9.98 -16.07 12.75
C GLY A 58 9.33 -14.72 13.02
N MET A 59 8.63 -14.12 12.04
CA MET A 59 7.95 -12.84 12.23
C MET A 59 6.79 -12.96 13.22
N HIS A 60 6.68 -11.98 14.09
CA HIS A 60 5.54 -11.85 15.01
C HIS A 60 5.10 -10.37 15.10
N ALA A 61 3.87 -10.15 15.52
CA ALA A 61 3.33 -8.83 15.79
C ALA A 61 3.11 -8.64 17.30
N ASP A 62 3.17 -7.38 17.77
CA ASP A 62 2.97 -7.04 19.19
C ASP A 62 1.49 -7.11 19.60
N THR A 63 0.60 -7.52 18.70
CA THR A 63 -0.83 -7.56 18.93
C THR A 63 -1.48 -8.66 18.12
N GLY A 64 -2.55 -9.27 18.67
CA GLY A 64 -3.42 -10.21 17.98
C GLY A 64 -4.65 -9.56 17.33
N ILE A 65 -4.77 -8.21 17.39
CA ILE A 65 -5.92 -7.49 16.84
C ILE A 65 -5.64 -7.15 15.37
N HIS A 66 -6.48 -7.62 14.43
CA HIS A 66 -6.29 -7.44 13.00
C HIS A 66 -6.00 -5.99 12.57
N ALA A 67 -6.79 -5.03 13.04
CA ALA A 67 -6.60 -3.62 12.66
C ALA A 67 -5.25 -3.05 13.12
N GLN A 68 -4.79 -3.41 14.32
CA GLN A 68 -3.51 -2.98 14.86
C GLN A 68 -2.34 -3.69 14.17
N SER A 69 -2.47 -5.00 13.91
CA SER A 69 -1.45 -5.76 13.18
C SER A 69 -1.30 -5.26 11.76
N PHE A 70 -2.41 -4.89 11.12
CA PHE A 70 -2.40 -4.30 9.79
C PHE A 70 -1.70 -2.93 9.78
N LEU A 71 -1.97 -2.09 10.78
CA LEU A 71 -1.27 -0.81 10.94
C LEU A 71 0.23 -1.03 11.18
N GLN A 72 0.60 -1.96 12.05
CA GLN A 72 1.99 -2.29 12.35
C GLN A 72 2.74 -2.79 11.11
N LEU A 73 2.11 -3.67 10.31
CA LEU A 73 2.71 -4.18 9.08
C LEU A 73 3.05 -3.07 8.08
N HIS A 74 2.17 -2.08 7.95
CA HIS A 74 2.34 -1.02 6.96
C HIS A 74 3.16 0.17 7.44
N THR A 75 3.23 0.42 8.74
CA THR A 75 3.80 1.66 9.30
C THR A 75 4.87 1.43 10.37
N GLY A 76 5.07 0.18 10.80
CA GLY A 76 6.00 -0.19 11.86
C GLY A 76 5.48 0.13 13.28
N ASP A 77 4.27 0.65 13.43
CA ASP A 77 3.70 0.99 14.74
C ASP A 77 2.22 0.58 14.80
N ARG A 78 1.80 -0.08 15.87
CA ARG A 78 0.43 -0.60 16.05
C ARG A 78 -0.59 0.45 16.48
N LEU A 79 -0.16 1.58 16.99
CA LEU A 79 -1.02 2.60 17.60
C LEU A 79 -0.90 3.96 16.91
N ARG A 80 0.28 4.33 16.49
CA ARG A 80 0.57 5.66 15.96
C ARG A 80 0.52 5.67 14.45
N LYS A 81 -0.06 6.72 13.90
CA LYS A 81 0.02 6.96 12.46
C LYS A 81 1.44 7.39 12.09
N ARG A 82 2.13 6.55 11.35
CA ARG A 82 3.44 6.83 10.78
C ARG A 82 3.36 6.74 9.27
N PRO A 83 4.33 7.27 8.54
CA PRO A 83 4.37 7.08 7.09
C PRO A 83 4.38 5.60 6.74
N SER A 84 3.61 5.24 5.72
CA SER A 84 3.61 3.88 5.19
C SER A 84 4.94 3.54 4.53
N LEU A 85 5.19 2.23 4.34
CA LEU A 85 6.39 1.76 3.64
C LEU A 85 6.53 2.41 2.26
N GLY A 86 5.43 2.49 1.48
CA GLY A 86 5.46 3.15 0.17
C GLY A 86 5.78 4.64 0.24
N SER A 87 5.28 5.35 1.28
CA SER A 87 5.62 6.75 1.51
C SER A 87 7.10 6.94 1.85
N TRP A 88 7.69 6.05 2.65
CA TRP A 88 9.12 6.08 2.96
C TRP A 88 9.99 5.80 1.74
N ILE A 89 9.61 4.82 0.92
CA ILE A 89 10.33 4.51 -0.33
C ILE A 89 10.30 5.70 -1.28
N SER A 90 9.12 6.27 -1.50
CA SER A 90 8.96 7.45 -2.37
C SER A 90 9.73 8.67 -1.84
N TYR A 91 9.77 8.87 -0.51
CA TYR A 91 10.52 9.95 0.10
C TYR A 91 12.04 9.76 -0.01
N GLY A 92 12.54 8.54 0.24
CA GLY A 92 13.97 8.27 0.30
C GLY A 92 14.63 8.03 -1.05
N LEU A 93 13.92 7.36 -1.97
CA LEU A 93 14.44 6.97 -3.28
C LEU A 93 13.89 7.82 -4.43
N GLY A 94 12.79 8.54 -4.19
CA GLY A 94 12.08 9.28 -5.23
C GLY A 94 11.34 8.38 -6.20
N THR A 95 11.06 8.91 -7.38
CA THR A 95 10.46 8.19 -8.50
C THR A 95 11.16 8.59 -9.79
N GLU A 96 11.38 7.64 -10.68
CA GLU A 96 11.92 7.90 -12.01
C GLU A 96 10.88 8.54 -12.94
N ASN A 97 9.61 8.39 -12.63
CA ASN A 97 8.51 8.90 -13.43
C ASN A 97 8.06 10.27 -12.90
N GLN A 98 8.10 11.28 -13.78
CA GLN A 98 7.69 12.65 -13.48
C GLN A 98 6.19 12.89 -13.68
N ASN A 99 5.49 11.98 -14.37
CA ASN A 99 4.11 12.17 -14.82
C ASN A 99 3.12 11.20 -14.16
N LEU A 100 3.59 10.31 -13.30
CA LEU A 100 2.75 9.33 -12.61
C LEU A 100 3.07 9.31 -11.12
N PRO A 101 2.08 8.99 -10.27
CA PRO A 101 2.32 8.84 -8.85
C PRO A 101 3.38 7.77 -8.56
N GLY A 102 4.36 8.09 -7.72
CA GLY A 102 5.40 7.14 -7.32
C GLY A 102 4.91 6.02 -6.42
N PHE A 103 3.78 6.22 -5.76
CA PHE A 103 3.17 5.25 -4.86
C PHE A 103 1.67 5.11 -5.13
N ILE A 104 1.25 3.93 -5.56
CA ILE A 104 -0.15 3.60 -5.84
C ILE A 104 -0.63 2.57 -4.82
N SER A 105 -1.80 2.80 -4.25
CA SER A 105 -2.48 1.87 -3.36
C SER A 105 -3.72 1.30 -4.03
N LEU A 106 -3.77 -0.02 -4.19
CA LEU A 106 -4.84 -0.69 -4.92
C LEU A 106 -5.97 -1.12 -3.98
N ASN A 107 -7.22 -0.90 -4.40
CA ASN A 107 -8.43 -1.41 -3.74
C ASN A 107 -8.48 -1.10 -2.23
N THR A 108 -8.06 0.10 -1.86
CA THR A 108 -7.98 0.51 -0.47
C THR A 108 -9.29 1.11 0.00
N SER A 109 -9.77 0.68 1.14
CA SER A 109 -10.67 1.52 1.92
C SER A 109 -9.95 2.84 2.21
N LYS A 110 -10.67 3.95 2.44
CA LYS A 110 -10.13 5.28 2.77
C LYS A 110 -9.26 5.27 4.06
N SER A 111 -8.37 4.30 4.15
CA SER A 111 -7.55 4.05 5.33
C SER A 111 -6.32 4.96 5.32
N SER A 112 -6.13 5.65 6.42
CA SER A 112 -4.91 6.43 6.70
C SER A 112 -3.62 5.59 6.78
N ILE A 113 -3.71 4.29 6.55
CA ILE A 113 -2.59 3.34 6.59
C ILE A 113 -1.59 3.58 5.45
N TYR A 114 -2.07 4.08 4.32
CA TYR A 114 -1.24 4.40 3.15
C TYR A 114 -0.86 5.88 3.08
N SER A 115 -1.00 6.59 4.21
CA SER A 115 -0.68 8.01 4.26
C SER A 115 0.81 8.25 4.49
N SER A 116 1.24 9.45 4.09
CA SER A 116 2.57 9.98 4.39
C SER A 116 2.71 10.45 5.84
N ALA A 117 1.62 10.49 6.63
CA ALA A 117 1.55 10.95 8.01
C ALA A 117 2.24 12.32 8.22
N PHE A 118 3.46 12.35 8.78
CA PHE A 118 4.23 13.57 9.01
C PHE A 118 5.13 13.97 7.83
N LEU A 119 5.31 13.09 6.83
CA LEU A 119 5.99 13.46 5.60
C LEU A 119 5.09 14.32 4.71
N PRO A 120 5.64 15.07 3.74
CA PRO A 120 4.85 15.82 2.77
C PRO A 120 3.79 14.97 2.07
N SER A 121 2.63 15.58 1.79
CA SER A 121 1.47 14.86 1.21
C SER A 121 1.71 14.31 -0.19
N ILE A 122 2.69 14.82 -0.91
CA ILE A 122 3.11 14.27 -2.22
C ILE A 122 3.54 12.80 -2.14
N TYR A 123 3.94 12.33 -0.96
CA TYR A 123 4.32 10.93 -0.73
C TYR A 123 3.15 10.06 -0.23
N ASN A 124 1.91 10.57 -0.26
CA ASN A 124 0.74 9.74 -0.02
C ASN A 124 0.56 8.71 -1.13
N GLY A 125 0.07 7.53 -0.77
CA GLY A 125 -0.38 6.57 -1.77
C GLY A 125 -1.60 7.09 -2.53
N THR A 126 -1.52 7.08 -3.85
CA THR A 126 -2.67 7.42 -4.72
C THR A 126 -3.61 6.23 -4.78
N PRO A 127 -4.84 6.35 -4.27
CA PRO A 127 -5.77 5.22 -4.25
C PRO A 127 -6.37 4.97 -5.64
N ILE A 128 -6.35 3.71 -6.07
CA ILE A 128 -7.03 3.22 -7.27
C ILE A 128 -8.01 2.13 -6.86
N GLY A 129 -9.26 2.28 -7.26
CA GLY A 129 -10.34 1.37 -6.91
C GLY A 129 -10.87 1.57 -5.49
N VAL A 130 -11.97 0.90 -5.20
CA VAL A 130 -12.66 0.94 -3.91
C VAL A 130 -12.68 -0.47 -3.32
N ASN A 131 -12.51 -0.58 -2.02
CA ASN A 131 -12.51 -1.87 -1.34
C ASN A 131 -13.85 -2.61 -1.55
N GLY A 132 -13.77 -3.84 -2.03
CA GLY A 132 -14.92 -4.69 -2.34
C GLY A 132 -15.42 -4.61 -3.78
N GLU A 133 -14.88 -3.72 -4.61
CA GLU A 133 -15.17 -3.67 -6.04
C GLU A 133 -14.13 -4.42 -6.88
N SER A 134 -14.55 -4.86 -8.08
CA SER A 134 -13.62 -5.48 -9.03
C SER A 134 -12.61 -4.46 -9.53
N MET A 135 -11.32 -4.82 -9.56
CA MET A 135 -10.26 -3.99 -10.14
C MET A 135 -10.47 -3.66 -11.62
N SER A 136 -11.28 -4.45 -12.34
CA SER A 136 -11.64 -4.14 -13.73
C SER A 136 -12.49 -2.86 -13.86
N LEU A 137 -13.13 -2.43 -12.77
CA LEU A 137 -13.92 -1.21 -12.68
C LEU A 137 -13.17 -0.08 -11.95
N ALA A 138 -11.93 -0.33 -11.59
CA ALA A 138 -11.15 0.62 -10.81
C ALA A 138 -10.86 1.90 -11.60
N THR A 139 -11.17 3.02 -10.99
CA THR A 139 -10.92 4.34 -11.53
C THR A 139 -10.04 5.14 -10.59
N VAL A 140 -9.27 6.07 -11.15
CA VAL A 140 -8.56 7.07 -10.35
C VAL A 140 -9.54 8.19 -10.02
N SER A 141 -9.75 8.42 -8.73
CA SER A 141 -10.68 9.46 -8.30
C SER A 141 -10.21 10.85 -8.76
N ASN A 142 -11.14 11.67 -9.19
CA ASN A 142 -10.94 13.09 -9.57
C ASN A 142 -10.10 13.35 -10.84
N VAL A 143 -9.74 12.33 -11.62
CA VAL A 143 -9.02 12.53 -12.90
C VAL A 143 -9.92 13.01 -14.01
N GLY A 144 -11.21 12.76 -13.93
CA GLY A 144 -12.18 13.18 -14.93
C GLY A 144 -13.41 13.83 -14.31
N SER A 145 -13.91 14.85 -14.95
CA SER A 145 -15.27 15.36 -14.76
C SER A 145 -15.94 15.37 -16.13
N ASP A 146 -16.89 14.47 -16.35
CA ASP A 146 -17.57 14.33 -17.64
C ASP A 146 -18.47 15.54 -17.97
N HIS A 147 -18.65 16.43 -16.98
CA HIS A 147 -19.53 17.58 -17.09
C HIS A 147 -18.85 18.87 -17.61
N LEU A 148 -17.53 18.87 -17.78
CA LEU A 148 -16.79 20.06 -18.19
C LEU A 148 -15.91 19.79 -19.40
N PRO A 149 -15.92 20.65 -20.42
CA PRO A 149 -14.98 20.55 -21.54
C PRO A 149 -13.54 20.79 -21.07
N LEU A 150 -12.56 20.20 -21.74
CA LEU A 150 -11.14 20.29 -21.41
C LEU A 150 -10.65 21.72 -21.18
N SER A 151 -11.13 22.66 -21.99
CA SER A 151 -10.78 24.09 -21.84
C SER A 151 -11.29 24.71 -20.54
N ALA A 152 -12.43 24.24 -20.02
CA ALA A 152 -12.96 24.71 -18.75
C ALA A 152 -12.19 24.08 -17.58
N LYS A 153 -11.83 22.79 -17.69
CA LYS A 153 -10.96 22.11 -16.70
C LYS A 153 -9.62 22.81 -16.59
N ARG A 154 -9.01 23.13 -17.74
CA ARG A 154 -7.74 23.87 -17.75
C ARG A 154 -7.84 25.21 -17.05
N ARG A 155 -8.87 26.01 -17.35
CA ARG A 155 -9.10 27.29 -16.67
C ARG A 155 -9.31 27.15 -15.16
N GLN A 156 -9.97 26.08 -14.70
CA GLN A 156 -10.12 25.83 -13.27
C GLN A 156 -8.76 25.53 -12.60
N LEU A 157 -7.94 24.68 -13.21
CA LEU A 157 -6.59 24.40 -12.72
C LEU A 157 -5.73 25.67 -12.68
N ASP A 158 -5.73 26.43 -13.78
CA ASP A 158 -4.97 27.69 -13.85
C ASP A 158 -5.42 28.69 -12.77
N PHE A 159 -6.73 28.74 -12.48
CA PHE A 159 -7.28 29.57 -11.42
C PHE A 159 -6.82 29.10 -10.03
N VAL A 160 -6.89 27.80 -9.75
CA VAL A 160 -6.42 27.23 -8.48
C VAL A 160 -4.91 27.48 -8.31
N GLN A 161 -4.11 27.27 -9.34
CA GLN A 161 -2.68 27.58 -9.32
C GLN A 161 -2.39 29.06 -9.06
N MET A 162 -3.18 29.96 -9.66
CA MET A 162 -3.07 31.39 -9.38
C MET A 162 -3.34 31.72 -7.91
N LEU A 163 -4.38 31.14 -7.32
CA LEU A 163 -4.70 31.30 -5.90
C LEU A 163 -3.58 30.74 -5.01
N ASN A 164 -3.07 29.56 -5.34
CA ASN A 164 -1.99 28.91 -4.61
C ASN A 164 -0.71 29.76 -4.63
N ARG A 165 -0.30 30.28 -5.79
CA ARG A 165 0.83 31.21 -5.91
C ARG A 165 0.62 32.48 -5.10
N GLY A 166 -0.59 33.01 -5.05
CA GLY A 166 -0.93 34.16 -4.23
C GLY A 166 -0.82 33.89 -2.73
N HIS A 167 -1.17 32.66 -2.32
CA HIS A 167 -1.05 32.22 -0.93
C HIS A 167 0.42 31.98 -0.53
N LEU A 168 1.22 31.31 -1.37
CA LEU A 168 2.65 31.09 -1.17
C LEU A 168 3.43 32.39 -1.00
N LYS A 169 3.11 33.42 -1.78
CA LYS A 169 3.73 34.75 -1.63
C LYS A 169 3.50 35.35 -0.23
N ARG A 170 2.35 35.05 0.40
CA ARG A 170 2.01 35.54 1.74
C ARG A 170 2.57 34.64 2.87
N ARG A 171 2.88 33.38 2.58
CA ARG A 171 3.36 32.39 3.55
C ARG A 171 4.46 31.51 2.93
N PRO A 172 5.64 32.07 2.66
CA PRO A 172 6.71 31.36 1.95
C PRO A 172 7.30 30.16 2.70
N THR A 173 6.98 29.99 3.97
CA THR A 173 7.48 28.90 4.83
C THR A 173 6.46 27.77 5.04
N ASP A 174 5.30 27.82 4.40
CA ASP A 174 4.29 26.79 4.55
C ASP A 174 4.57 25.57 3.65
N GLN A 175 5.49 24.72 4.11
CA GLN A 175 5.88 23.49 3.41
C GLN A 175 4.70 22.52 3.18
N LYS A 176 3.66 22.58 4.02
CA LYS A 176 2.46 21.74 3.83
C LYS A 176 1.67 22.17 2.61
N LEU A 177 1.55 23.47 2.41
CA LEU A 177 0.86 24.02 1.24
C LEU A 177 1.63 23.71 -0.05
N GLU A 178 2.95 23.87 -0.04
CA GLU A 178 3.80 23.52 -1.18
C GLU A 178 3.64 22.05 -1.58
N SER A 179 3.64 21.16 -0.60
CA SER A 179 3.44 19.72 -0.84
C SER A 179 2.06 19.39 -1.44
N VAL A 180 1.01 20.12 -1.01
CA VAL A 180 -0.34 19.95 -1.58
C VAL A 180 -0.38 20.45 -3.02
N ILE A 181 0.26 21.58 -3.32
CA ILE A 181 0.35 22.14 -4.69
C ILE A 181 1.06 21.14 -5.59
N GLN A 182 2.23 20.65 -5.20
CA GLN A 182 2.99 19.67 -5.97
C GLN A 182 2.21 18.36 -6.19
N SER A 183 1.41 17.91 -5.21
CA SER A 183 0.59 16.71 -5.36
C SER A 183 -0.60 16.90 -6.31
N MET A 184 -0.98 18.12 -6.63
CA MET A 184 -2.07 18.44 -7.55
C MET A 184 -1.57 18.82 -8.96
N GLU A 185 -0.29 19.03 -9.14
CA GLU A 185 0.34 19.36 -10.42
C GLU A 185 0.79 18.12 -11.21
N LEU A 186 0.70 16.93 -10.60
CA LEU A 186 0.86 15.63 -11.25
C LEU A 186 -0.40 15.24 -12.01
#